data_f33bbd0fd1cd05bb8498bcfa877fe4d7
#
_entry.id   f33bbd0fd1cd05bb8498bcfa877fe4d7
#
_cell.length_a   1.000
_cell.length_b   1.000
_cell.length_c   1.000
_cell.angle_alpha   90.00
_cell.angle_beta   90.00
_cell.angle_gamma   90.00
#
_symmetry.space_group_name_H-M   'P 1'
#
loop_
_entity.id
_entity.type
_entity.pdbx_description
1 polymer ?
#
loop_
_entity_poly.entity_id
_entity_poly.type
_entity_poly.pdbx_seq_one_letter_code
_entity_poly.pdbx_strand_id
1 'polypeptide(L)'
;MNNQEMRAILDRYWEATVALDLDGVDEFYHDDVVVEFPQSGERIRGRHNIYELRAHYPAKVTFKILRVRGEGNLWITELVITYDGGRPVHAIGVMEFRDSKIAHETHYYAAPFEPPEWRSQWVETIQ
;
A
#
# COMPACT_ATOMS: atom_id res chain seq x y z
N MET A 1 -22.11 1.64 0.78
CA MET A 1 -21.65 0.50 1.61
C MET A 1 -21.24 1.01 2.99
N ASN A 2 -21.45 0.21 4.02
CA ASN A 2 -21.01 0.59 5.37
C ASN A 2 -19.53 0.27 5.58
N ASN A 3 -18.98 0.72 6.71
CA ASN A 3 -17.56 0.55 7.00
C ASN A 3 -17.15 -0.92 7.14
N GLN A 4 -18.03 -1.76 7.67
CA GLN A 4 -17.77 -3.18 7.80
C GLN A 4 -17.61 -3.86 6.44
N GLU A 5 -18.49 -3.52 5.50
CA GLU A 5 -18.41 -4.03 4.12
C GLU A 5 -17.15 -3.55 3.41
N MET A 6 -16.79 -2.28 3.60
CA MET A 6 -15.55 -1.73 3.03
C MET A 6 -14.31 -2.42 3.59
N ARG A 7 -14.30 -2.67 4.90
CA ARG A 7 -13.19 -3.38 5.53
C ARG A 7 -13.06 -4.79 4.97
N ALA A 8 -14.17 -5.47 4.74
CA ALA A 8 -14.15 -6.81 4.15
C ALA A 8 -13.56 -6.81 2.73
N ILE A 9 -13.86 -5.77 1.94
CA ILE A 9 -13.24 -5.60 0.61
C ILE A 9 -11.72 -5.42 0.74
N LEU A 10 -11.30 -4.57 1.67
CA LEU A 10 -9.87 -4.32 1.91
C LEU A 10 -9.15 -5.57 2.41
N ASP A 11 -9.78 -6.35 3.26
CA ASP A 11 -9.19 -7.61 3.74
C ASP A 11 -8.91 -8.55 2.56
N ARG A 12 -9.85 -8.67 1.63
CA ARG A 12 -9.65 -9.49 0.42
C ARG A 12 -8.59 -8.91 -0.52
N TYR A 13 -8.55 -7.59 -0.65
CA TYR A 13 -7.52 -6.92 -1.46
C TYR A 13 -6.13 -7.22 -0.91
N TRP A 14 -5.94 -7.06 0.41
CA TRP A 14 -4.63 -7.30 1.02
C TRP A 14 -4.28 -8.79 1.03
N GLU A 15 -5.25 -9.67 1.19
CA GLU A 15 -5.01 -11.11 1.07
C GLU A 15 -4.47 -11.46 -0.32
N ALA A 16 -5.08 -10.93 -1.37
CA ALA A 16 -4.61 -11.14 -2.74
C ALA A 16 -3.22 -10.52 -2.97
N THR A 17 -2.98 -9.33 -2.41
CA THR A 17 -1.68 -8.64 -2.52
C THR A 17 -0.57 -9.44 -1.85
N VAL A 18 -0.79 -9.89 -0.63
CA VAL A 18 0.19 -10.71 0.12
C VAL A 18 0.49 -12.01 -0.62
N ALA A 19 -0.53 -12.61 -1.24
CA ALA A 19 -0.38 -13.84 -2.03
C ALA A 19 0.25 -13.60 -3.41
N LEU A 20 0.51 -12.35 -3.80
CA LEU A 20 1.02 -11.97 -5.12
C LEU A 20 0.10 -12.43 -6.25
N ASP A 21 -1.19 -12.42 -6.00
CA ASP A 21 -2.23 -12.76 -6.97
C ASP A 21 -2.59 -11.53 -7.79
N LEU A 22 -1.88 -11.29 -8.88
CA LEU A 22 -2.06 -10.10 -9.71
C LEU A 22 -3.47 -9.98 -10.29
N ASP A 23 -4.04 -11.08 -10.75
CA ASP A 23 -5.39 -11.07 -11.32
C ASP A 23 -6.43 -10.77 -10.24
N GLY A 24 -6.25 -11.33 -9.05
CA GLY A 24 -7.14 -11.07 -7.92
C GLY A 24 -7.09 -9.62 -7.48
N VAL A 25 -5.89 -9.03 -7.40
CA VAL A 25 -5.71 -7.62 -7.03
C VAL A 25 -6.33 -6.70 -8.08
N ASP A 26 -6.16 -7.02 -9.35
CA ASP A 26 -6.63 -6.21 -10.47
C ASP A 26 -8.13 -5.92 -10.42
N GLU A 27 -8.92 -6.86 -9.91
CA GLU A 27 -10.37 -6.74 -9.85
C GLU A 27 -10.86 -5.65 -8.89
N PHE A 28 -10.01 -5.21 -7.95
CA PHE A 28 -10.39 -4.20 -6.96
C PHE A 28 -10.28 -2.77 -7.48
N TYR A 29 -9.73 -2.56 -8.67
CA TYR A 29 -9.50 -1.24 -9.25
C TYR A 29 -10.55 -0.85 -10.26
N HIS A 30 -10.89 0.43 -10.29
CA HIS A 30 -11.59 1.01 -11.43
C HIS A 30 -10.67 1.03 -12.65
N ASP A 31 -11.25 0.97 -13.85
CA ASP A 31 -10.47 1.05 -15.09
C ASP A 31 -9.65 2.33 -15.18
N ASP A 32 -10.17 3.43 -14.66
CA ASP A 32 -9.56 4.76 -14.70
C ASP A 32 -8.82 5.14 -13.42
N VAL A 33 -8.46 4.16 -12.59
CA VAL A 33 -7.76 4.41 -11.32
C VAL A 33 -6.47 5.20 -11.54
N VAL A 34 -6.13 6.02 -10.56
CA VAL A 34 -4.86 6.75 -10.54
C VAL A 34 -4.12 6.39 -9.27
N VAL A 35 -2.85 6.03 -9.40
CA VAL A 35 -1.95 5.80 -8.27
C VAL A 35 -0.83 6.83 -8.34
N GLU A 36 -0.62 7.53 -7.24
CA GLU A 36 0.41 8.56 -7.15
C GLU A 36 1.52 8.17 -6.20
N PHE A 37 2.75 8.49 -6.59
CA PHE A 37 3.96 8.32 -5.79
C PHE A 37 4.58 9.70 -5.56
N PRO A 38 4.15 10.44 -4.51
CA PRO A 38 4.63 11.81 -4.31
C PRO A 38 6.13 11.94 -4.15
N GLN A 39 6.79 10.93 -3.56
CA GLN A 39 8.23 10.98 -3.31
C GLN A 39 9.06 11.01 -4.59
N SER A 40 8.61 10.34 -5.64
CA SER A 40 9.29 10.36 -6.95
C SER A 40 8.66 11.33 -7.93
N GLY A 41 7.46 11.86 -7.59
CA GLY A 41 6.72 12.74 -8.49
C GLY A 41 6.06 12.02 -9.64
N GLU A 42 5.81 10.71 -9.52
CA GLU A 42 5.24 9.90 -10.57
C GLU A 42 3.78 9.56 -10.33
N ARG A 43 3.10 9.20 -11.40
CA ARG A 43 1.70 8.80 -11.39
C ARG A 43 1.49 7.64 -12.37
N ILE A 44 0.69 6.67 -11.96
CA ILE A 44 0.20 5.62 -12.86
C ILE A 44 -1.25 5.92 -13.18
N ARG A 45 -1.62 5.89 -14.46
CA ARG A 45 -3.00 6.01 -14.89
C ARG A 45 -3.48 4.70 -15.45
N GLY A 46 -4.63 4.23 -14.92
CA GLY A 46 -5.33 3.08 -15.44
C GLY A 46 -4.91 1.75 -14.82
N ARG A 47 -5.88 0.87 -14.72
CA ARG A 47 -5.72 -0.46 -14.12
C ARG A 47 -4.67 -1.30 -14.84
N HIS A 48 -4.66 -1.23 -16.16
CA HIS A 48 -3.71 -2.01 -16.97
C HIS A 48 -2.26 -1.68 -16.61
N ASN A 49 -1.93 -0.39 -16.45
CA ASN A 49 -0.57 0.02 -16.11
C ASN A 49 -0.14 -0.42 -14.71
N ILE A 50 -1.08 -0.47 -13.77
CA ILE A 50 -0.79 -1.00 -12.42
C ILE A 50 -0.43 -2.48 -12.53
N TYR A 51 -1.21 -3.25 -13.27
CA TYR A 51 -0.97 -4.68 -13.49
C TYR A 51 0.42 -4.90 -14.10
N GLU A 52 0.73 -4.16 -15.17
CA GLU A 52 2.00 -4.28 -15.87
C GLU A 52 3.20 -3.92 -14.98
N LEU A 53 3.07 -2.85 -14.19
CA LEU A 53 4.12 -2.45 -13.26
C LEU A 53 4.42 -3.58 -12.26
N ARG A 54 3.37 -4.16 -11.70
CA ARG A 54 3.52 -5.26 -10.72
C ARG A 54 4.07 -6.52 -11.36
N ALA A 55 3.63 -6.85 -12.58
CA ALA A 55 4.10 -8.03 -13.30
C ALA A 55 5.59 -7.94 -13.68
N HIS A 56 6.10 -6.73 -13.88
CA HIS A 56 7.48 -6.48 -14.28
C HIS A 56 8.36 -5.94 -13.15
N TYR A 57 7.89 -6.02 -11.91
CA TYR A 57 8.66 -5.50 -10.79
C TYR A 57 10.02 -6.21 -10.69
N PRO A 58 11.14 -5.45 -10.60
CA PRO A 58 12.49 -6.02 -10.73
C PRO A 58 13.02 -6.72 -9.48
N ALA A 59 12.18 -6.98 -8.49
CA ALA A 59 12.58 -7.61 -7.24
C ALA A 59 11.48 -8.54 -6.74
N LYS A 60 11.84 -9.50 -5.89
CA LYS A 60 10.88 -10.33 -5.19
C LYS A 60 10.34 -9.52 -4.00
N VAL A 61 9.05 -9.24 -4.01
CA VAL A 61 8.41 -8.39 -3.00
C VAL A 61 7.61 -9.24 -2.03
N THR A 62 7.73 -8.95 -0.73
CA THR A 62 6.86 -9.53 0.30
C THR A 62 6.20 -8.39 1.07
N PHE A 63 4.93 -8.60 1.45
CA PHE A 63 4.10 -7.60 2.12
C PHE A 63 3.66 -8.11 3.48
N LYS A 64 3.76 -7.26 4.50
CA LYS A 64 3.20 -7.52 5.83
C LYS A 64 2.29 -6.35 6.19
N ILE A 65 0.99 -6.64 6.32
CA ILE A 65 0.01 -5.61 6.66
C ILE A 65 0.01 -5.42 8.17
N LEU A 66 0.24 -4.20 8.63
CA LEU A 66 0.27 -3.88 10.05
C LEU A 66 -1.10 -3.48 10.56
N ARG A 67 -1.77 -2.56 9.89
CA ARG A 67 -3.13 -2.15 10.25
C ARG A 67 -3.80 -1.36 9.14
N VAL A 68 -5.12 -1.44 9.13
CA VAL A 68 -5.99 -0.76 8.17
C VAL A 68 -6.99 0.07 8.97
N ARG A 69 -7.10 1.35 8.65
CA ARG A 69 -8.01 2.27 9.33
C ARG A 69 -8.66 3.21 8.34
N GLY A 70 -9.92 3.57 8.60
CA GLY A 70 -10.65 4.50 7.76
C GLY A 70 -12.13 4.45 8.00
N GLU A 71 -12.85 5.23 7.21
CA GLU A 71 -14.30 5.23 7.18
C GLU A 71 -14.79 5.74 5.83
N GLY A 72 -16.00 5.36 5.46
CA GLY A 72 -16.57 5.77 4.17
C GLY A 72 -15.69 5.30 3.02
N ASN A 73 -15.32 6.22 2.17
CA ASN A 73 -14.53 5.93 0.97
C ASN A 73 -13.03 6.17 1.15
N LEU A 74 -12.58 6.54 2.35
CA LEU A 74 -11.17 6.83 2.62
C LEU A 74 -10.59 5.83 3.59
N TRP A 75 -9.56 5.09 3.15
CA TRP A 75 -8.91 4.08 3.97
C TRP A 75 -7.40 4.18 3.88
N ILE A 76 -6.74 4.00 5.02
CA ILE A 76 -5.29 4.08 5.16
C ILE A 76 -4.76 2.75 5.64
N THR A 77 -3.76 2.23 4.95
CA THR A 77 -3.06 0.99 5.33
C THR A 77 -1.61 1.30 5.66
N GLU A 78 -1.16 0.82 6.81
CA GLU A 78 0.24 0.82 7.18
C GLU A 78 0.78 -0.58 6.98
N LEU A 79 1.89 -0.70 6.28
CA LEU A 79 2.46 -2.01 5.93
C LEU A 79 3.98 -1.95 5.88
N VAL A 80 4.59 -3.13 5.87
CA VAL A 80 6.02 -3.29 5.72
C VAL A 80 6.26 -4.11 4.45
N ILE A 81 7.20 -3.65 3.63
CA ILE A 81 7.56 -4.31 2.38
C ILE A 81 9.03 -4.70 2.45
N THR A 82 9.34 -5.93 2.02
CA THR A 82 10.73 -6.34 1.83
C THR A 82 10.96 -6.64 0.35
N TYR A 83 12.14 -6.25 -0.14
CA TYR A 83 12.55 -6.46 -1.52
C TYR A 83 13.75 -7.40 -1.52
N ASP A 84 13.60 -8.58 -2.16
CA ASP A 84 14.66 -9.60 -2.23
C ASP A 84 15.19 -10.02 -0.85
N GLY A 85 14.28 -10.06 0.15
CA GLY A 85 14.66 -10.43 1.52
C GLY A 85 15.50 -9.40 2.24
N GLY A 86 15.56 -8.16 1.73
CA GLY A 86 16.34 -7.08 2.31
C GLY A 86 15.72 -6.44 3.55
N ARG A 87 16.22 -5.25 3.91
CA ARG A 87 15.72 -4.52 5.08
C ARG A 87 14.26 -4.11 4.88
N PRO A 88 13.44 -4.15 5.94
CA PRO A 88 12.04 -3.74 5.83
C PRO A 88 11.90 -2.27 5.46
N VAL A 89 10.99 -1.98 4.52
CA VAL A 89 10.62 -0.62 4.15
C VAL A 89 9.22 -0.38 4.68
N HIS A 90 9.03 0.71 5.42
CA HIS A 90 7.71 1.08 5.91
C HIS A 90 6.95 1.80 4.80
N ALA A 91 5.69 1.44 4.61
CA ALA A 91 4.87 2.06 3.58
C ALA A 91 3.51 2.44 4.12
N ILE A 92 2.93 3.47 3.52
CA ILE A 92 1.57 3.91 3.80
C ILE A 92 0.85 4.03 2.46
N GLY A 93 -0.29 3.36 2.35
CA GLY A 93 -1.19 3.52 1.22
C GLY A 93 -2.45 4.23 1.66
N VAL A 94 -2.79 5.32 0.96
CA VAL A 94 -4.05 6.04 1.15
C VAL A 94 -4.94 5.67 -0.02
N MET A 95 -6.07 5.03 0.27
CA MET A 95 -7.00 4.53 -0.76
C MET A 95 -8.30 5.31 -0.73
N GLU A 96 -8.73 5.77 -1.89
CA GLU A 96 -10.00 6.43 -2.08
C GLU A 96 -10.87 5.58 -3.00
N PHE A 97 -12.04 5.20 -2.51
CA PHE A 97 -12.98 4.32 -3.22
C PHE A 97 -14.07 5.11 -3.90
N ARG A 98 -14.57 4.56 -5.00
CA ARG A 98 -15.77 5.01 -5.68
C ARG A 98 -16.56 3.74 -6.06
N ASP A 99 -17.80 3.65 -5.63
CA ASP A 99 -18.65 2.49 -5.94
C ASP A 99 -17.96 1.15 -5.60
N SER A 100 -17.41 1.05 -4.40
CA SER A 100 -16.76 -0.13 -3.84
C SER A 100 -15.49 -0.61 -4.55
N LYS A 101 -14.94 0.18 -5.47
CA LYS A 101 -13.65 -0.09 -6.11
C LYS A 101 -12.69 1.08 -5.90
N ILE A 102 -11.41 0.79 -5.95
CA ILE A 102 -10.36 1.79 -5.74
C ILE A 102 -10.31 2.73 -6.95
N ALA A 103 -10.51 4.02 -6.70
CA ALA A 103 -10.46 5.05 -7.73
C ALA A 103 -9.14 5.83 -7.69
N HIS A 104 -8.53 5.96 -6.51
CA HIS A 104 -7.29 6.70 -6.33
C HIS A 104 -6.49 6.12 -5.17
N GLU A 105 -5.19 6.01 -5.36
CA GLU A 105 -4.26 5.65 -4.29
C GLU A 105 -3.11 6.63 -4.24
N THR A 106 -2.61 6.86 -3.02
CA THR A 106 -1.37 7.60 -2.81
C THR A 106 -0.45 6.73 -1.98
N HIS A 107 0.77 6.49 -2.46
CA HIS A 107 1.74 5.64 -1.78
C HIS A 107 2.94 6.43 -1.29
N TYR A 108 3.33 6.17 -0.04
CA TYR A 108 4.56 6.68 0.56
C TYR A 108 5.42 5.52 1.03
N TYR A 109 6.72 5.61 0.79
CA TYR A 109 7.68 4.58 1.17
C TYR A 109 8.78 5.22 2.01
N ALA A 110 9.11 4.60 3.14
CA ALA A 110 10.10 5.13 4.06
C ALA A 110 11.11 4.04 4.42
N ALA A 111 12.31 4.15 3.87
CA ALA A 111 13.39 3.25 4.22
C ALA A 111 13.82 3.49 5.67
N PRO A 112 14.23 2.44 6.41
CA PRO A 112 14.75 2.62 7.75
C PRO A 112 16.02 3.48 7.74
N PHE A 113 16.26 4.20 8.83
CA PHE A 113 17.47 4.98 8.99
C PHE A 113 17.94 4.89 10.44
N GLU A 114 19.23 5.18 10.68
CA GLU A 114 19.81 5.15 12.01
C GLU A 114 19.23 6.27 12.88
N PRO A 115 18.84 5.99 14.14
CA PRO A 115 18.32 7.02 15.02
C PRO A 115 19.37 8.12 15.24
N PRO A 116 19.00 9.41 15.08
CA PRO A 116 19.93 10.50 15.37
C PRO A 116 20.27 10.56 16.85
N GLU A 117 21.55 10.73 17.18
CA GLU A 117 22.01 10.74 18.56
C GLU A 117 21.49 11.94 19.35
N TRP A 118 21.28 13.09 18.71
CA TRP A 118 20.89 14.32 19.39
C TRP A 118 19.61 14.21 20.20
N ARG A 119 18.73 13.26 19.86
CA ARG A 119 17.44 13.07 20.56
C ARG A 119 17.40 11.84 21.47
N SER A 120 18.51 11.14 21.62
CA SER A 120 18.57 9.83 22.30
C SER A 120 18.03 9.84 23.74
N GLN A 121 18.23 10.95 24.49
CA GLN A 121 17.77 11.00 25.87
C GLN A 121 16.24 11.14 26.03
N TRP A 122 15.53 11.44 24.94
CA TRP A 122 14.07 11.64 25.01
C TRP A 122 13.27 10.59 24.22
N VAL A 123 13.93 9.60 23.66
CA VAL A 123 13.29 8.54 22.88
C VAL A 123 13.68 7.18 23.41
N GLU A 124 12.87 6.18 23.05
CA GLU A 124 13.20 4.78 23.34
C GLU A 124 12.95 3.93 22.12
N THR A 125 13.54 2.74 22.09
CA THR A 125 13.38 1.82 20.95
C THR A 125 11.97 1.23 20.95
N ILE A 126 11.35 1.15 19.78
CA ILE A 126 10.08 0.45 19.59
C ILE A 126 10.34 -1.05 19.72
N GLN A 127 9.58 -1.70 20.57
CA GLN A 127 9.69 -3.13 20.80
C GLN A 127 8.67 -3.91 19.98
#